data_5020a601125e1c567ec3565d3d7d049c
#
_entry.id   5020a601125e1c567ec3565d3d7d049c
#
_cell.length_a   1.000
_cell.length_b   1.000
_cell.length_c   1.000
_cell.angle_alpha   90.00
_cell.angle_beta   90.00
_cell.angle_gamma   90.00
#
_symmetry.space_group_name_H-M   'P 1'
#
loop_
_entity.id
_entity.type
_entity.pdbx_description
1 polymer ?
#
loop_
_entity_poly.entity_id
_entity_poly.type
_entity_poly.pdbx_seq_one_letter_code
_entity_poly.pdbx_strand_id
1 'polypeptide(L)'
;TFGVEICEDLWAPIPPSSTLALQGAEILFNLSADNEGIGKHNYLRSLISQQSARCIAGYVFSSCGFGESTTDVVFAGNGLIYENGTLLAANERFSFEGQVVISEIDVEHLRTERRVNTTFAACHANCVSALPVRISTEYVNSRDLNLTRTFEPHPFGAARAHRHPQKA
;
A
#
# COMPACT_ATOMS: atom_id res chain seq x y z
N THR A 1 -6.97 8.51 8.71
CA THR A 1 -8.16 8.11 7.90
C THR A 1 -7.75 7.01 6.92
N PHE A 2 -8.63 6.04 6.65
CA PHE A 2 -8.37 5.00 5.65
C PHE A 2 -9.48 4.97 4.59
N GLY A 3 -9.14 4.44 3.42
CA GLY A 3 -10.06 4.17 2.33
C GLY A 3 -9.99 2.71 1.91
N VAL A 4 -11.05 2.22 1.29
CA VAL A 4 -11.14 0.84 0.80
C VAL A 4 -11.55 0.86 -0.66
N GLU A 5 -10.86 0.07 -1.47
CA GLU A 5 -11.24 -0.26 -2.84
C GLU A 5 -11.21 -1.79 -3.02
N ILE A 6 -11.78 -2.29 -4.08
CA ILE A 6 -11.98 -3.73 -4.26
C ILE A 6 -11.34 -4.20 -5.57
N CYS A 7 -10.42 -5.16 -5.45
CA CYS A 7 -9.92 -5.99 -6.54
C CYS A 7 -9.52 -5.18 -7.79
N GLU A 8 -10.32 -5.24 -8.84
CA GLU A 8 -10.12 -4.62 -10.16
C GLU A 8 -10.02 -3.08 -10.11
N ASP A 9 -10.50 -2.45 -9.06
CA ASP A 9 -10.40 -1.00 -8.88
C ASP A 9 -8.95 -0.49 -9.03
N LEU A 10 -7.98 -1.24 -8.52
CA LEU A 10 -6.55 -0.90 -8.63
C LEU A 10 -6.06 -0.85 -10.08
N TRP A 11 -6.67 -1.65 -10.97
CA TRP A 11 -6.26 -1.78 -12.37
C TRP A 11 -6.87 -0.71 -13.27
N ALA A 12 -7.83 0.05 -12.75
CA ALA A 12 -8.46 1.14 -13.48
C ALA A 12 -7.45 2.24 -13.82
N PRO A 13 -7.57 2.94 -14.96
CA PRO A 13 -6.71 4.08 -15.32
C PRO A 13 -6.72 5.18 -14.25
N ILE A 14 -7.84 5.37 -13.57
CA ILE A 14 -8.00 6.27 -12.42
C ILE A 14 -8.61 5.44 -11.28
N PRO A 15 -7.77 4.79 -10.44
CA PRO A 15 -8.27 3.99 -9.35
C PRO A 15 -9.06 4.83 -8.33
N PRO A 16 -10.12 4.28 -7.71
CA PRO A 16 -10.85 4.95 -6.62
C PRO A 16 -9.93 5.41 -5.48
N SER A 17 -8.86 4.67 -5.19
CA SER A 17 -7.83 5.04 -4.21
C SER A 17 -7.21 6.42 -4.47
N SER A 18 -7.11 6.88 -5.73
CA SER A 18 -6.64 8.23 -6.04
C SER A 18 -7.58 9.29 -5.47
N THR A 19 -8.88 9.13 -5.69
CA THR A 19 -9.90 10.03 -5.14
C THR A 19 -9.96 9.95 -3.61
N LEU A 20 -9.93 8.74 -3.05
CA LEU A 20 -9.94 8.51 -1.60
C LEU A 20 -8.75 9.20 -0.92
N ALA A 21 -7.54 9.11 -1.52
CA ALA A 21 -6.35 9.79 -1.02
C ALA A 21 -6.49 11.32 -1.06
N LEU A 22 -6.99 11.87 -2.16
CA LEU A 22 -7.27 13.31 -2.29
C LEU A 22 -8.34 13.79 -1.31
N GLN A 23 -9.24 12.91 -0.89
CA GLN A 23 -10.26 13.18 0.13
C GLN A 23 -9.77 12.94 1.57
N GLY A 24 -8.50 12.59 1.74
CA GLY A 24 -7.82 12.51 3.04
C GLY A 24 -7.57 11.10 3.56
N ALA A 25 -7.78 10.04 2.79
CA ALA A 25 -7.36 8.70 3.19
C ALA A 25 -5.83 8.61 3.18
N GLU A 26 -5.26 8.20 4.29
CA GLU A 26 -3.80 8.06 4.51
C GLU A 26 -3.35 6.62 4.33
N ILE A 27 -4.27 5.68 4.57
CA ILE A 27 -4.06 4.25 4.36
C ILE A 27 -5.16 3.78 3.40
N LEU A 28 -4.76 3.03 2.39
CA LEU A 28 -5.62 2.47 1.37
C LEU A 28 -5.59 0.94 1.49
N PHE A 29 -6.76 0.32 1.54
CA PHE A 29 -6.90 -1.13 1.55
C PHE A 29 -7.49 -1.58 0.22
N ASN A 30 -6.93 -2.65 -0.33
CA ASN A 30 -7.52 -3.37 -1.47
C ASN A 30 -7.74 -4.82 -1.08
N LEU A 31 -9.00 -5.24 -1.10
CA LEU A 31 -9.42 -6.61 -0.87
C LEU A 31 -9.66 -7.27 -2.23
N SER A 32 -8.89 -8.30 -2.54
CA SER A 32 -8.79 -8.82 -3.90
C SER A 32 -9.03 -10.32 -3.98
N ALA A 33 -9.54 -10.74 -5.13
CA ALA A 33 -9.49 -12.09 -5.64
C ALA A 33 -8.69 -12.06 -6.96
N ASP A 34 -7.43 -11.63 -6.86
CA ASP A 34 -6.56 -11.43 -8.01
C ASP A 34 -5.92 -12.75 -8.43
N ASN A 35 -6.34 -13.26 -9.59
CA ASN A 35 -5.82 -14.51 -10.13
C ASN A 35 -4.36 -14.37 -10.58
N GLU A 36 -3.59 -15.43 -10.41
CA GLU A 36 -2.18 -15.45 -10.79
C GLU A 36 -2.02 -15.74 -12.28
N GLY A 37 -1.01 -15.12 -12.87
CA GLY A 37 -0.58 -15.33 -14.25
C GLY A 37 0.91 -15.13 -14.39
N ILE A 38 1.49 -15.65 -15.48
CA ILE A 38 2.93 -15.54 -15.75
C ILE A 38 3.31 -14.06 -15.85
N GLY A 39 4.25 -13.64 -14.99
CA GLY A 39 4.74 -12.25 -14.95
C GLY A 39 3.83 -11.26 -14.25
N LYS A 40 2.59 -11.61 -13.90
CA LYS A 40 1.60 -10.70 -13.31
C LYS A 40 2.04 -10.18 -11.94
N HIS A 41 2.69 -11.01 -11.12
CA HIS A 41 3.15 -10.60 -9.79
C HIS A 41 4.08 -9.38 -9.80
N ASN A 42 5.04 -9.33 -10.71
CA ASN A 42 5.95 -8.19 -10.82
C ASN A 42 5.21 -6.93 -11.25
N TYR A 43 4.25 -7.07 -12.16
CA TYR A 43 3.40 -5.97 -12.57
C TYR A 43 2.51 -5.47 -11.42
N LEU A 44 1.87 -6.38 -10.69
CA LEU A 44 1.07 -6.06 -9.50
C LEU A 44 1.89 -5.27 -8.46
N ARG A 45 3.09 -5.74 -8.14
CA ARG A 45 4.00 -5.04 -7.20
C ARG A 45 4.34 -3.62 -7.69
N SER A 46 4.63 -3.48 -8.97
CA SER A 46 4.92 -2.16 -9.55
C SER A 46 3.71 -1.25 -9.51
N LEU A 47 2.52 -1.79 -9.78
CA LEU A 47 1.26 -1.05 -9.75
C LEU A 47 0.94 -0.54 -8.34
N ILE A 48 1.03 -1.41 -7.34
CA ILE A 48 0.80 -1.04 -5.93
C ILE A 48 1.84 -0.02 -5.47
N SER A 49 3.13 -0.23 -5.77
CA SER A 49 4.21 0.68 -5.43
C SER A 49 3.94 2.09 -6.00
N GLN A 50 3.61 2.18 -7.29
CA GLN A 50 3.31 3.46 -7.93
C GLN A 50 2.05 4.11 -7.38
N GLN A 51 1.01 3.34 -7.11
CA GLN A 51 -0.24 3.88 -6.54
C GLN A 51 -0.01 4.40 -5.12
N SER A 52 0.70 3.66 -4.28
CA SER A 52 1.12 4.10 -2.95
C SER A 52 1.92 5.41 -3.01
N ALA A 53 2.89 5.51 -3.92
CA ALA A 53 3.74 6.70 -4.09
C ALA A 53 2.94 7.91 -4.60
N ARG A 54 2.12 7.73 -5.64
CA ARG A 54 1.30 8.84 -6.21
C ARG A 54 0.30 9.38 -5.21
N CYS A 55 -0.26 8.50 -4.39
CA CYS A 55 -1.22 8.86 -3.34
C CYS A 55 -0.53 9.36 -2.06
N ILE A 56 0.79 9.26 -1.95
CA ILE A 56 1.55 9.53 -0.71
C ILE A 56 0.83 8.84 0.46
N ALA A 57 0.67 7.53 0.37
CA ALA A 57 -0.19 6.76 1.26
C ALA A 57 0.45 5.41 1.63
N GLY A 58 0.01 4.86 2.76
CA GLY A 58 0.12 3.43 3.01
C GLY A 58 -0.84 2.68 2.08
N TYR A 59 -0.40 1.58 1.49
CA TYR A 59 -1.25 0.73 0.66
C TYR A 59 -1.14 -0.72 1.12
N VAL A 60 -2.27 -1.29 1.51
CA VAL A 60 -2.38 -2.65 2.02
C VAL A 60 -3.21 -3.47 1.04
N PHE A 61 -2.58 -4.43 0.41
CA PHE A 61 -3.19 -5.35 -0.54
C PHE A 61 -3.30 -6.74 0.07
N SER A 62 -4.48 -7.34 0.00
CA SER A 62 -4.73 -8.70 0.44
C SER A 62 -5.56 -9.43 -0.60
N SER A 63 -5.05 -10.57 -1.08
CA SER A 63 -5.73 -11.40 -2.07
C SER A 63 -5.97 -12.81 -1.54
N CYS A 64 -7.01 -13.45 -2.06
CA CYS A 64 -7.30 -14.83 -1.76
C CYS A 64 -6.15 -15.77 -2.18
N GLY A 65 -6.11 -16.95 -1.59
CA GLY A 65 -5.02 -17.91 -1.75
C GLY A 65 -5.51 -19.35 -1.82
N PHE A 66 -4.76 -20.24 -1.18
CA PHE A 66 -5.08 -21.66 -1.16
C PHE A 66 -6.50 -21.90 -0.60
N GLY A 67 -7.25 -22.76 -1.26
CA GLY A 67 -8.63 -23.06 -0.92
C GLY A 67 -9.67 -22.28 -1.74
N GLU A 68 -9.28 -21.13 -2.29
CA GLU A 68 -10.11 -20.32 -3.19
C GLU A 68 -9.86 -20.63 -4.66
N SER A 69 -8.76 -21.31 -4.98
CA SER A 69 -8.42 -21.69 -6.36
C SER A 69 -9.42 -22.70 -6.93
N THR A 70 -9.72 -22.53 -8.21
CA THR A 70 -10.67 -23.37 -8.96
C THR A 70 -9.96 -24.10 -10.09
N THR A 71 -10.74 -24.83 -10.92
CA THR A 71 -10.21 -25.49 -12.11
C THR A 71 -9.61 -24.47 -13.11
N ASP A 72 -10.17 -23.26 -13.17
CA ASP A 72 -9.84 -22.26 -14.20
C ASP A 72 -8.87 -21.19 -13.73
N VAL A 73 -8.78 -20.93 -12.43
CA VAL A 73 -7.97 -19.85 -11.85
C VAL A 73 -7.19 -20.32 -10.63
N VAL A 74 -5.99 -19.77 -10.49
CA VAL A 74 -5.11 -20.00 -9.34
C VAL A 74 -4.90 -18.68 -8.62
N PHE A 75 -4.95 -18.72 -7.30
CA PHE A 75 -4.70 -17.58 -6.43
C PHE A 75 -3.43 -17.81 -5.61
N ALA A 76 -2.55 -16.82 -5.58
CA ALA A 76 -1.24 -16.95 -4.93
C ALA A 76 -1.25 -16.53 -3.46
N GLY A 77 -2.33 -15.92 -2.95
CA GLY A 77 -2.41 -15.46 -1.57
C GLY A 77 -1.50 -14.25 -1.32
N ASN A 78 -1.43 -13.29 -2.23
CA ASN A 78 -0.60 -12.11 -2.07
C ASN A 78 -1.07 -11.24 -0.90
N GLY A 79 -0.18 -10.98 0.07
CA GLY A 79 -0.33 -9.97 1.10
C GLY A 79 0.84 -9.00 1.00
N LEU A 80 0.57 -7.72 0.71
CA LEU A 80 1.60 -6.72 0.43
C LEU A 80 1.27 -5.44 1.19
N ILE A 81 2.27 -4.86 1.85
CA ILE A 81 2.16 -3.57 2.54
C ILE A 81 3.21 -2.63 1.99
N TYR A 82 2.75 -1.51 1.46
CA TYR A 82 3.60 -0.44 0.95
C TYR A 82 3.37 0.87 1.71
N GLU A 83 4.39 1.70 1.77
CA GLU A 83 4.32 3.08 2.25
C GLU A 83 5.06 3.99 1.27
N ASN A 84 4.37 4.96 0.71
CA ASN A 84 4.94 5.95 -0.22
C ASN A 84 5.85 5.32 -1.28
N GLY A 85 5.40 4.22 -1.87
CA GLY A 85 6.12 3.47 -2.92
C GLY A 85 7.10 2.40 -2.43
N THR A 86 7.43 2.38 -1.14
CA THR A 86 8.38 1.42 -0.56
C THR A 86 7.65 0.19 -0.03
N LEU A 87 8.10 -1.00 -0.40
CA LEU A 87 7.60 -2.24 0.18
C LEU A 87 8.06 -2.37 1.63
N LEU A 88 7.12 -2.48 2.55
CA LEU A 88 7.41 -2.68 3.98
C LEU A 88 7.36 -4.17 4.36
N ALA A 89 6.38 -4.90 3.87
CA ALA A 89 6.23 -6.32 4.18
C ALA A 89 5.47 -7.06 3.06
N ALA A 90 5.78 -8.34 2.92
CA ALA A 90 5.12 -9.26 2.01
C ALA A 90 5.11 -10.66 2.62
N ASN A 91 4.07 -11.44 2.32
CA ASN A 91 4.03 -12.85 2.66
C ASN A 91 4.65 -13.73 1.56
N GLU A 92 4.80 -15.01 1.87
CA GLU A 92 5.15 -16.04 0.89
C GLU A 92 3.93 -16.37 0.03
N ARG A 93 4.16 -16.49 -1.28
CA ARG A 93 3.14 -16.83 -2.26
C ARG A 93 2.94 -18.35 -2.34
N PHE A 94 1.74 -18.77 -2.71
CA PHE A 94 1.38 -20.19 -2.88
C PHE A 94 1.54 -21.03 -1.62
N SER A 95 1.47 -20.40 -0.44
CA SER A 95 1.44 -21.15 0.83
C SER A 95 0.11 -21.88 0.98
N PHE A 96 0.19 -23.11 1.52
CA PHE A 96 -0.99 -23.88 1.91
C PHE A 96 -1.51 -23.51 3.30
N GLU A 97 -0.75 -22.71 4.04
CA GLU A 97 -1.08 -22.26 5.38
C GLU A 97 -1.56 -20.80 5.37
N GLY A 98 -2.44 -20.49 6.31
CA GLY A 98 -2.85 -19.10 6.54
C GLY A 98 -1.66 -18.25 7.00
N GLN A 99 -1.51 -17.06 6.44
CA GLN A 99 -0.42 -16.15 6.77
C GLN A 99 -0.95 -14.80 7.22
N VAL A 100 -0.23 -14.17 8.14
CA VAL A 100 -0.49 -12.81 8.60
C VAL A 100 0.74 -11.96 8.33
N VAL A 101 0.55 -10.82 7.66
CA VAL A 101 1.60 -9.84 7.40
C VAL A 101 1.34 -8.60 8.25
N ILE A 102 2.34 -8.19 9.01
CA ILE A 102 2.25 -7.02 9.89
C ILE A 102 3.36 -6.05 9.57
N SER A 103 3.05 -4.76 9.52
CA SER A 103 4.02 -3.69 9.41
C SER A 103 3.52 -2.42 10.09
N GLU A 104 4.43 -1.48 10.27
CA GLU A 104 4.16 -0.15 10.80
C GLU A 104 4.18 0.87 9.66
N ILE A 105 3.17 1.74 9.60
CA ILE A 105 3.07 2.83 8.62
C ILE A 105 3.21 4.15 9.36
N ASP A 106 4.17 4.99 8.94
CA ASP A 106 4.38 6.32 9.50
C ASP A 106 3.40 7.34 8.90
N VAL A 107 2.22 7.40 9.50
CA VAL A 107 1.14 8.31 9.06
C VAL A 107 1.53 9.78 9.21
N GLU A 108 2.32 10.14 10.21
CA GLU A 108 2.76 11.53 10.41
C GLU A 108 3.75 11.97 9.33
N HIS A 109 4.63 11.07 8.90
CA HIS A 109 5.50 11.31 7.77
C HIS A 109 4.69 11.51 6.47
N LEU A 110 3.73 10.63 6.19
CA LEU A 110 2.85 10.77 5.02
C LEU A 110 2.09 12.10 5.01
N ARG A 111 1.58 12.55 6.16
CA ARG A 111 0.93 13.85 6.31
C ARG A 111 1.88 15.00 6.00
N THR A 112 3.11 14.90 6.48
CA THR A 112 4.13 15.93 6.26
C THR A 112 4.48 16.02 4.78
N GLU A 113 4.71 14.88 4.12
CA GLU A 113 4.96 14.82 2.67
C GLU A 113 3.81 15.44 1.86
N ARG A 114 2.55 15.13 2.19
CA ARG A 114 1.38 15.73 1.53
C ARG A 114 1.29 17.23 1.71
N ARG A 115 1.69 17.77 2.88
CA ARG A 115 1.67 19.22 3.15
C ARG A 115 2.67 20.00 2.33
N VAL A 116 3.84 19.43 2.08
CA VAL A 116 4.90 20.09 1.31
C VAL A 116 4.78 19.85 -0.20
N ASN A 117 4.02 18.86 -0.62
CA ASN A 117 3.82 18.52 -2.03
C ASN A 117 2.76 19.40 -2.68
N THR A 118 3.22 20.42 -3.41
CA THR A 118 2.32 21.39 -4.08
C THR A 118 1.46 20.73 -5.17
N THR A 119 1.96 19.70 -5.86
CA THR A 119 1.21 18.97 -6.87
C THR A 119 0.05 18.20 -6.24
N PHE A 120 0.28 17.53 -5.12
CA PHE A 120 -0.79 16.86 -4.37
C PHE A 120 -1.86 17.85 -3.90
N ALA A 121 -1.43 19.00 -3.37
CA ALA A 121 -2.34 20.06 -2.92
C ALA A 121 -3.18 20.63 -4.08
N ALA A 122 -2.59 20.84 -5.25
CA ALA A 122 -3.32 21.29 -6.46
C ALA A 122 -4.34 20.23 -6.93
N CYS A 123 -3.98 18.96 -6.94
CA CYS A 123 -4.90 17.87 -7.26
C CYS A 123 -6.06 17.79 -6.26
N HIS A 124 -5.78 17.94 -4.96
CA HIS A 124 -6.82 18.00 -3.92
C HIS A 124 -7.80 19.14 -4.16
N ALA A 125 -7.30 20.36 -4.44
CA ALA A 125 -8.13 21.54 -4.70
C ALA A 125 -9.05 21.39 -5.92
N ASN A 126 -8.63 20.60 -6.92
CA ASN A 126 -9.39 20.34 -8.16
C ASN A 126 -10.21 19.05 -8.11
N CYS A 127 -10.17 18.31 -7.01
CA CYS A 127 -10.94 17.07 -6.86
C CYS A 127 -12.41 17.39 -6.64
N VAL A 128 -13.19 17.38 -7.72
CA VAL A 128 -14.65 17.63 -7.73
C VAL A 128 -15.39 16.28 -7.68
N SER A 129 -15.18 15.50 -6.66
CA SER A 129 -15.95 14.26 -6.48
C SER A 129 -16.98 14.42 -5.36
N ALA A 130 -18.01 13.57 -5.40
CA ALA A 130 -18.97 13.49 -4.31
C ALA A 130 -18.22 13.28 -2.99
N LEU A 131 -18.65 13.95 -1.95
CA LEU A 131 -18.06 13.78 -0.63
C LEU A 131 -18.16 12.30 -0.21
N PRO A 132 -17.07 11.70 0.29
CA PRO A 132 -17.09 10.32 0.72
C PRO A 132 -18.05 10.17 1.91
N VAL A 133 -18.68 9.01 2.00
CA VAL A 133 -19.36 8.63 3.22
C VAL A 133 -18.28 8.40 4.29
N ARG A 134 -18.30 9.25 5.33
CA ARG A 134 -17.37 9.12 6.46
C ARG A 134 -18.05 8.38 7.60
N ILE A 135 -17.46 7.28 8.01
CA ILE A 135 -17.87 6.54 9.18
C ILE A 135 -16.86 6.82 10.29
N SER A 136 -17.29 7.46 11.37
CA SER A 136 -16.43 7.68 12.53
C SER A 136 -16.50 6.47 13.45
N THR A 137 -15.34 5.99 13.87
CA THR A 137 -15.21 4.94 14.88
C THR A 137 -14.46 5.48 16.09
N GLU A 138 -14.67 4.88 17.24
CA GLU A 138 -13.86 5.18 18.42
C GLU A 138 -12.41 4.77 18.14
N TYR A 139 -11.49 5.68 18.41
CA TYR A 139 -10.06 5.45 18.27
C TYR A 139 -9.40 5.57 19.64
N VAL A 140 -8.77 4.50 20.08
CA VAL A 140 -7.93 4.52 21.28
C VAL A 140 -6.52 4.93 20.84
N ASN A 141 -6.15 6.17 21.16
CA ASN A 141 -4.79 6.65 20.93
C ASN A 141 -3.86 6.05 22.00
N SER A 142 -3.11 5.04 21.67
CA SER A 142 -2.03 4.55 22.52
C SER A 142 -0.81 5.48 22.34
N ARG A 143 -0.51 6.27 23.34
CA ARG A 143 0.65 7.18 23.35
C ARG A 143 1.99 6.42 23.47
N ASP A 144 1.94 5.13 23.75
CA ASP A 144 3.11 4.29 24.05
C ASP A 144 3.54 3.40 22.87
N LEU A 145 3.09 3.71 21.65
CA LEU A 145 3.56 3.01 20.46
C LEU A 145 4.98 3.45 20.13
N ASN A 146 5.96 2.65 20.55
CA ASN A 146 7.31 2.75 20.04
C ASN A 146 7.38 2.12 18.66
N LEU A 147 7.74 2.90 17.64
CA LEU A 147 8.01 2.36 16.31
C LEU A 147 9.22 1.42 16.40
N THR A 148 9.09 0.21 15.89
CA THR A 148 10.14 -0.81 15.89
C THR A 148 11.01 -0.74 14.65
N ARG A 149 10.53 -0.08 13.58
CA ARG A 149 11.27 0.05 12.34
C ARG A 149 12.32 1.16 12.41
N THR A 150 13.44 0.94 11.72
CA THR A 150 14.52 1.91 11.61
C THR A 150 14.28 2.85 10.42
N PHE A 151 14.44 4.15 10.65
CA PHE A 151 14.38 5.18 9.62
C PHE A 151 15.79 5.58 9.18
N GLU A 152 15.95 5.85 7.89
CA GLU A 152 17.21 6.38 7.37
C GLU A 152 17.41 7.81 7.90
N PRO A 153 18.48 8.08 8.69
CA PRO A 153 18.67 9.40 9.29
C PRO A 153 19.11 10.47 8.27
N HIS A 154 19.49 10.05 7.06
CA HIS A 154 19.98 10.94 6.00
C HIS A 154 19.22 10.72 4.71
N PRO A 155 17.94 11.16 4.61
CA PRO A 155 17.07 10.88 3.47
C PRO A 155 17.58 11.49 2.15
N PHE A 156 18.45 12.50 2.23
CA PHE A 156 19.09 13.14 1.06
C PHE A 156 20.51 12.65 0.79
N GLY A 157 21.01 11.69 1.58
CA GLY A 157 22.28 11.05 1.33
C GLY A 157 22.20 10.11 0.14
N ALA A 158 23.26 10.01 -0.67
CA ALA A 158 23.36 8.98 -1.69
C ALA A 158 23.19 7.61 -1.01
N ALA A 159 22.21 6.82 -1.50
CA ALA A 159 22.01 5.47 -0.99
C ALA A 159 23.36 4.73 -1.03
N ARG A 160 23.83 4.25 0.13
CA ARG A 160 25.00 3.38 0.16
C ARG A 160 24.66 2.18 -0.70
N ALA A 161 25.35 2.05 -1.84
CA ALA A 161 25.25 0.87 -2.67
C ALA A 161 25.41 -0.35 -1.74
N HIS A 162 24.42 -1.20 -1.69
CA HIS A 162 24.52 -2.46 -0.99
C HIS A 162 25.73 -3.19 -1.55
N ARG A 163 26.83 -3.21 -0.80
CA ARG A 163 27.96 -4.08 -1.12
C ARG A 163 27.43 -5.50 -1.00
N HIS A 164 27.17 -6.14 -2.13
CA HIS A 164 27.06 -7.58 -2.14
C HIS A 164 28.32 -8.15 -1.48
N PRO A 165 28.21 -9.02 -0.48
CA PRO A 165 29.36 -9.75 -0.03
C PRO A 165 29.84 -10.61 -1.21
N GLN A 166 31.01 -10.27 -1.76
CA GLN A 166 31.69 -11.14 -2.69
C GLN A 166 31.94 -12.46 -1.95
N LYS A 167 31.33 -13.53 -2.42
CA LYS A 167 31.68 -14.88 -1.98
C LYS A 167 33.13 -15.10 -2.40
N ALA A 168 34.01 -15.33 -1.41
CA ALA A 168 35.31 -15.90 -1.60
C ALA A 168 35.19 -17.39 -1.95
#